data_d6bd1b885f22688f77f29388cc3736b7
#
_entry.id   d6bd1b885f22688f77f29388cc3736b7
#
_cell.length_a   1.000
_cell.length_b   1.000
_cell.length_c   1.000
_cell.angle_alpha   90.00
_cell.angle_beta   90.00
_cell.angle_gamma   90.00
#
_symmetry.space_group_name_H-M   'P 1'
#
loop_
_entity.id
_entity.type
_entity.pdbx_description
1 polymer ?
#
loop_
_entity_poly.entity_id
_entity_poly.type
_entity_poly.pdbx_seq_one_letter_code
_entity_poly.pdbx_strand_id
1 'polypeptide(L)'
;MQAGNAEARTSKAFEAARQQGPLALHAFLAAMPKGADLHNHLSGAVYAESWIAQAAADGLCVDIATSSLLDKPTAAAPNCGQGRRPAADALSDQHFYDTLVDAFSMRSFVPSAGRSGHDQFFDSFGRFEAVSPQQHMGDWLNEVSTRAATQNEQYLELMVTPPFAHAAQLARTLGWQDNFDTLRRQLLAHGLKDEMAVDEQLLTQALTERSRQQQCGKAKAADGCSVQIHFLYQVLRGAAPERVFAQTLLGFELASADPRWVGINFVMPEDGYLSMRDYTLQMHMLDYLHRLYPKVHISLHAGELAPGLVPPDGLRFHIRQAVEIGHAERIGHGVDVMYEDRPEALLDEMAARHVMVEINLTSNDVILGVHGADHPLPTYLKHGVPVALSTDDEGVSRIDLTHEYVRAAEDFGLDYPILKQMARNSLTYSFLPGESLWTSSACRGQTPGASHPATACQRFLDGSAKAAAQWELEHRFQTFEEAHQA
;
A
#
# COMPACT_ATOMS: atom_id res chain seq x y z
N MET A 1 22.76 -6.25 -28.30
CA MET A 1 21.96 -6.91 -29.35
C MET A 1 21.16 -8.14 -28.87
N GLN A 2 21.66 -8.96 -27.94
CA GLN A 2 20.89 -10.11 -27.41
C GLN A 2 19.70 -9.73 -26.54
N ALA A 3 19.84 -8.78 -25.64
CA ALA A 3 18.74 -8.36 -24.72
C ALA A 3 17.53 -7.77 -25.47
N GLY A 4 17.74 -6.87 -26.43
CA GLY A 4 16.63 -6.34 -27.24
C GLY A 4 15.90 -7.37 -28.09
N ASN A 5 16.57 -8.49 -28.43
CA ASN A 5 15.94 -9.61 -29.14
C ASN A 5 15.09 -10.48 -28.16
N ALA A 6 15.50 -10.64 -26.91
CA ALA A 6 14.74 -11.39 -25.88
C ALA A 6 13.44 -10.64 -25.53
N GLU A 7 13.50 -9.37 -25.21
CA GLU A 7 12.33 -8.54 -24.92
C GLU A 7 11.33 -8.50 -26.11
N ALA A 8 11.81 -8.39 -27.35
CA ALA A 8 10.93 -8.41 -28.51
C ALA A 8 10.22 -9.76 -28.71
N ARG A 9 10.87 -10.89 -28.38
CA ARG A 9 10.22 -12.21 -28.39
C ARG A 9 9.19 -12.34 -27.28
N THR A 10 9.54 -11.93 -26.09
CA THR A 10 8.63 -11.94 -24.93
C THR A 10 7.41 -11.05 -25.18
N SER A 11 7.58 -9.89 -25.84
CA SER A 11 6.46 -9.04 -26.29
C SER A 11 5.53 -9.79 -27.26
N LYS A 12 6.06 -10.60 -28.16
CA LYS A 12 5.23 -11.44 -29.04
C LYS A 12 4.50 -12.55 -28.29
N ALA A 13 5.16 -13.17 -27.29
CA ALA A 13 4.53 -14.17 -26.45
C ALA A 13 3.40 -13.56 -25.60
N PHE A 14 3.61 -12.35 -25.08
CA PHE A 14 2.59 -11.57 -24.39
C PHE A 14 1.37 -11.30 -25.29
N GLU A 15 1.60 -10.80 -26.52
CA GLU A 15 0.51 -10.55 -27.47
C GLU A 15 -0.22 -11.84 -27.85
N ALA A 16 0.48 -12.96 -28.01
CA ALA A 16 -0.13 -14.25 -28.23
C ALA A 16 -0.99 -14.71 -27.06
N ALA A 17 -0.51 -14.51 -25.81
CA ALA A 17 -1.29 -14.82 -24.61
C ALA A 17 -2.55 -13.94 -24.51
N ARG A 18 -2.43 -12.64 -24.80
CA ARG A 18 -3.57 -11.71 -24.83
C ARG A 18 -4.62 -12.12 -25.89
N GLN A 19 -4.21 -12.52 -27.07
CA GLN A 19 -5.09 -13.01 -28.14
C GLN A 19 -5.77 -14.34 -27.80
N GLN A 20 -5.13 -15.20 -26.99
CA GLN A 20 -5.71 -16.44 -26.51
C GLN A 20 -6.78 -16.22 -25.44
N GLY A 21 -6.83 -15.03 -24.83
CA GLY A 21 -7.84 -14.62 -23.88
C GLY A 21 -7.35 -14.48 -22.42
N PRO A 22 -8.23 -14.09 -21.52
CA PRO A 22 -7.86 -13.64 -20.16
C PRO A 22 -7.13 -14.69 -19.32
N LEU A 23 -7.42 -15.97 -19.49
CA LEU A 23 -6.73 -17.03 -18.73
C LEU A 23 -5.27 -17.19 -19.14
N ALA A 24 -4.98 -17.10 -20.43
CA ALA A 24 -3.60 -17.17 -20.94
C ALA A 24 -2.81 -15.90 -20.57
N LEU A 25 -3.44 -14.73 -20.66
CA LEU A 25 -2.86 -13.46 -20.26
C LEU A 25 -2.55 -13.47 -18.73
N HIS A 26 -3.48 -13.93 -17.90
CA HIS A 26 -3.25 -14.07 -16.47
C HIS A 26 -2.06 -15.01 -16.18
N ALA A 27 -1.99 -16.17 -16.83
CA ALA A 27 -0.88 -17.11 -16.62
C ALA A 27 0.48 -16.49 -17.01
N PHE A 28 0.54 -15.73 -18.10
CA PHE A 28 1.73 -15.00 -18.53
C PHE A 28 2.13 -13.95 -17.48
N LEU A 29 1.18 -13.11 -17.04
CA LEU A 29 1.42 -12.02 -16.10
C LEU A 29 1.70 -12.53 -14.69
N ALA A 30 1.13 -13.66 -14.26
CA ALA A 30 1.47 -14.27 -12.97
C ALA A 30 2.95 -14.67 -12.90
N ALA A 31 3.52 -15.15 -14.01
CA ALA A 31 4.93 -15.50 -14.09
C ALA A 31 5.87 -14.29 -14.28
N MET A 32 5.36 -13.15 -14.74
CA MET A 32 6.15 -11.95 -14.99
C MET A 32 6.66 -11.34 -13.65
N PRO A 33 7.96 -10.96 -13.55
CA PRO A 33 8.47 -10.22 -12.39
C PRO A 33 7.79 -8.85 -12.25
N LYS A 34 7.36 -8.52 -11.02
CA LYS A 34 6.59 -7.29 -10.75
C LYS A 34 7.32 -6.27 -9.89
N GLY A 35 8.51 -6.63 -9.37
CA GLY A 35 9.29 -5.75 -8.52
C GLY A 35 8.67 -5.59 -7.15
N ALA A 36 7.89 -4.53 -6.94
CA ALA A 36 7.33 -4.17 -5.64
C ALA A 36 5.87 -3.74 -5.72
N ASP A 37 5.16 -3.92 -4.59
CA ASP A 37 3.93 -3.20 -4.28
C ASP A 37 4.25 -2.11 -3.25
N LEU A 38 4.04 -0.84 -3.62
CA LEU A 38 4.39 0.33 -2.82
C LEU A 38 3.19 1.01 -2.15
N HIS A 39 1.97 0.57 -2.49
CA HIS A 39 0.74 1.08 -1.93
C HIS A 39 -0.17 -0.09 -1.55
N ASN A 40 0.04 -0.59 -0.32
CA ASN A 40 -0.65 -1.76 0.19
C ASN A 40 -0.90 -1.56 1.70
N HIS A 41 -2.17 -1.55 2.09
CA HIS A 41 -2.57 -1.44 3.50
C HIS A 41 -2.60 -2.82 4.15
N LEU A 42 -1.74 -3.07 5.12
CA LEU A 42 -1.61 -4.41 5.72
C LEU A 42 -2.94 -4.98 6.20
N SER A 43 -3.78 -4.18 6.89
CA SER A 43 -5.08 -4.64 7.37
C SER A 43 -6.08 -4.89 6.23
N GLY A 44 -6.06 -4.07 5.19
CA GLY A 44 -6.91 -4.24 4.02
C GLY A 44 -6.43 -5.33 3.06
N ALA A 45 -5.17 -5.75 3.18
CA ALA A 45 -4.58 -6.81 2.36
C ALA A 45 -4.93 -8.23 2.84
N VAL A 46 -5.40 -8.38 4.08
CA VAL A 46 -5.81 -9.69 4.63
C VAL A 46 -7.18 -10.07 4.09
N TYR A 47 -7.31 -11.31 3.59
CA TYR A 47 -8.60 -11.77 3.07
C TYR A 47 -9.63 -12.03 4.19
N ALA A 48 -10.90 -11.86 3.86
CA ALA A 48 -12.03 -12.07 4.78
C ALA A 48 -11.99 -13.43 5.49
N GLU A 49 -11.55 -14.46 4.80
CA GLU A 49 -11.40 -15.82 5.31
C GLU A 49 -10.44 -15.89 6.50
N SER A 50 -9.34 -15.16 6.44
CA SER A 50 -8.36 -15.08 7.54
C SER A 50 -8.91 -14.30 8.72
N TRP A 51 -9.63 -13.21 8.50
CA TRP A 51 -10.34 -12.48 9.55
C TRP A 51 -11.33 -13.38 10.30
N ILE A 52 -12.12 -14.18 9.58
CA ILE A 52 -13.09 -15.11 10.17
C ILE A 52 -12.37 -16.19 10.98
N ALA A 53 -11.31 -16.77 10.44
CA ALA A 53 -10.54 -17.82 11.13
C ALA A 53 -9.89 -17.30 12.42
N GLN A 54 -9.31 -16.09 12.39
CA GLN A 54 -8.70 -15.47 13.56
C GLN A 54 -9.74 -15.09 14.61
N ALA A 55 -10.86 -14.49 14.19
CA ALA A 55 -11.97 -14.19 15.09
C ALA A 55 -12.54 -15.42 15.78
N ALA A 56 -12.65 -16.52 15.06
CA ALA A 56 -13.10 -17.81 15.60
C ALA A 56 -12.09 -18.38 16.64
N ALA A 57 -10.78 -18.30 16.34
CA ALA A 57 -9.71 -18.76 17.23
C ALA A 57 -9.65 -17.91 18.51
N ASP A 58 -9.86 -16.62 18.42
CA ASP A 58 -9.87 -15.70 19.55
C ASP A 58 -11.16 -15.74 20.39
N GLY A 59 -12.19 -16.45 19.89
CA GLY A 59 -13.49 -16.54 20.55
C GLY A 59 -14.30 -15.25 20.48
N LEU A 60 -14.11 -14.44 19.42
CA LEU A 60 -14.85 -13.20 19.21
C LEU A 60 -16.34 -13.49 18.93
N CYS A 61 -17.16 -12.47 19.14
CA CYS A 61 -18.57 -12.49 18.77
C CYS A 61 -18.81 -11.72 17.46
N VAL A 62 -19.93 -12.02 16.80
CA VAL A 62 -20.43 -11.30 15.63
C VAL A 62 -21.78 -10.68 15.96
N ASP A 63 -21.94 -9.40 15.72
CA ASP A 63 -23.26 -8.75 15.68
C ASP A 63 -23.98 -9.16 14.40
N ILE A 64 -25.16 -9.79 14.54
CA ILE A 64 -25.88 -10.35 13.39
C ILE A 64 -26.46 -9.26 12.49
N ALA A 65 -26.84 -8.10 13.08
CA ALA A 65 -27.50 -7.04 12.33
C ALA A 65 -26.52 -6.27 11.43
N THR A 66 -25.27 -6.12 11.89
CA THR A 66 -24.22 -5.36 11.18
C THR A 66 -23.15 -6.25 10.53
N SER A 67 -23.12 -7.54 10.89
CA SER A 67 -22.05 -8.48 10.52
C SER A 67 -20.68 -8.01 10.97
N SER A 68 -20.59 -7.30 12.10
CA SER A 68 -19.33 -6.78 12.66
C SER A 68 -18.79 -7.69 13.75
N LEU A 69 -17.50 -7.87 13.80
CA LEU A 69 -16.81 -8.55 14.89
C LEU A 69 -16.87 -7.69 16.16
N LEU A 70 -17.02 -8.34 17.28
CA LEU A 70 -17.08 -7.73 18.61
C LEU A 70 -16.15 -8.50 19.54
N ASP A 71 -15.76 -7.87 20.64
CA ASP A 71 -14.97 -8.49 21.66
C ASP A 71 -15.56 -9.82 22.17
N LYS A 72 -14.68 -10.69 22.61
CA LYS A 72 -15.06 -11.98 23.20
C LYS A 72 -15.89 -11.82 24.48
N PRO A 73 -16.70 -12.82 24.83
CA PRO A 73 -17.43 -12.85 26.08
C PRO A 73 -16.50 -12.67 27.28
N THR A 74 -17.02 -12.04 28.34
CA THR A 74 -16.29 -11.82 29.59
C THR A 74 -16.84 -12.74 30.70
N ALA A 75 -16.16 -12.83 31.85
CA ALA A 75 -16.68 -13.55 33.01
C ALA A 75 -18.04 -13.05 33.50
N ALA A 76 -18.32 -11.75 33.32
CA ALA A 76 -19.60 -11.13 33.65
C ALA A 76 -20.71 -11.38 32.60
N ALA A 77 -20.32 -11.69 31.34
CA ALA A 77 -21.23 -12.00 30.22
C ALA A 77 -20.63 -13.19 29.44
N PRO A 78 -20.87 -14.44 29.89
CA PRO A 78 -20.13 -15.61 29.39
C PRO A 78 -20.55 -16.08 27.99
N ASN A 79 -21.55 -15.42 27.36
CA ASN A 79 -22.05 -15.69 26.02
C ASN A 79 -22.05 -14.40 25.20
N CYS A 80 -22.12 -14.52 23.88
CA CYS A 80 -22.17 -13.37 22.97
C CYS A 80 -23.39 -12.46 23.23
N GLY A 81 -24.46 -12.97 23.82
CA GLY A 81 -25.70 -12.23 24.12
C GLY A 81 -26.70 -12.24 22.98
N GLN A 82 -27.84 -11.56 23.20
CA GLN A 82 -28.93 -11.52 22.22
C GLN A 82 -28.51 -10.73 20.96
N GLY A 83 -28.90 -11.23 19.79
CA GLY A 83 -28.56 -10.61 18.49
C GLY A 83 -27.12 -10.83 18.06
N ARG A 84 -26.37 -11.69 18.75
CA ARG A 84 -24.97 -11.98 18.47
C ARG A 84 -24.73 -13.50 18.39
N ARG A 85 -23.70 -13.88 17.64
CA ARG A 85 -23.24 -15.28 17.51
C ARG A 85 -21.74 -15.38 17.73
N PRO A 86 -21.23 -16.51 18.24
CA PRO A 86 -19.79 -16.80 18.21
C PRO A 86 -19.25 -16.76 16.76
N ALA A 87 -18.12 -16.14 16.53
CA ALA A 87 -17.47 -16.15 15.20
C ALA A 87 -17.15 -17.58 14.75
N ALA A 88 -16.85 -18.48 15.70
CA ALA A 88 -16.58 -19.90 15.43
C ALA A 88 -17.75 -20.64 14.76
N ASP A 89 -18.98 -20.19 14.93
CA ASP A 89 -20.15 -20.81 14.28
C ASP A 89 -20.05 -20.71 12.74
N ALA A 90 -19.39 -19.70 12.22
CA ALA A 90 -19.18 -19.53 10.77
C ALA A 90 -18.41 -20.71 10.15
N LEU A 91 -17.53 -21.37 10.92
CA LEU A 91 -16.73 -22.49 10.43
C LEU A 91 -17.55 -23.79 10.20
N SER A 92 -18.82 -23.81 10.64
CA SER A 92 -19.75 -24.93 10.46
C SER A 92 -21.08 -24.53 9.82
N ASP A 93 -21.30 -23.25 9.54
CA ASP A 93 -22.50 -22.69 8.92
C ASP A 93 -22.12 -21.91 7.67
N GLN A 94 -22.23 -22.52 6.48
CA GLN A 94 -21.84 -21.93 5.22
C GLN A 94 -22.54 -20.59 4.93
N HIS A 95 -23.84 -20.48 5.24
CA HIS A 95 -24.56 -19.23 5.00
C HIS A 95 -24.02 -18.09 5.87
N PHE A 96 -23.73 -18.39 7.14
CA PHE A 96 -23.15 -17.40 8.03
C PHE A 96 -21.71 -17.03 7.61
N TYR A 97 -20.91 -18.01 7.19
CA TYR A 97 -19.58 -17.78 6.63
C TYR A 97 -19.62 -16.85 5.41
N ASP A 98 -20.49 -17.15 4.45
CA ASP A 98 -20.65 -16.34 3.25
C ASP A 98 -21.10 -14.91 3.58
N THR A 99 -22.02 -14.74 4.54
CA THR A 99 -22.46 -13.44 5.02
C THR A 99 -21.27 -12.60 5.54
N LEU A 100 -20.36 -13.21 6.30
CA LEU A 100 -19.18 -12.51 6.81
C LEU A 100 -18.17 -12.19 5.71
N VAL A 101 -17.92 -13.10 4.76
CA VAL A 101 -17.04 -12.83 3.62
C VAL A 101 -17.56 -11.65 2.80
N ASP A 102 -18.87 -11.59 2.53
CA ASP A 102 -19.49 -10.48 1.82
C ASP A 102 -19.44 -9.17 2.62
N ALA A 103 -19.56 -9.26 3.95
CA ALA A 103 -19.48 -8.09 4.82
C ALA A 103 -18.08 -7.50 4.92
N PHE A 104 -17.04 -8.35 4.89
CA PHE A 104 -15.64 -7.96 5.09
C PHE A 104 -14.92 -7.65 3.77
N SER A 105 -15.62 -7.71 2.63
CA SER A 105 -14.99 -7.52 1.32
C SER A 105 -15.98 -7.01 0.27
N MET A 106 -15.45 -6.77 -0.93
CA MET A 106 -16.23 -6.40 -2.11
C MET A 106 -16.81 -7.63 -2.85
N ARG A 107 -16.74 -8.85 -2.26
CA ARG A 107 -17.28 -10.06 -2.89
C ARG A 107 -18.77 -9.89 -3.19
N SER A 108 -19.14 -10.11 -4.44
CA SER A 108 -20.53 -10.06 -4.91
C SER A 108 -21.26 -8.73 -4.68
N PHE A 109 -20.51 -7.64 -4.35
CA PHE A 109 -21.12 -6.35 -4.14
C PHE A 109 -21.59 -5.75 -5.48
N VAL A 110 -22.82 -5.26 -5.50
CA VAL A 110 -23.41 -4.50 -6.61
C VAL A 110 -23.95 -3.19 -6.04
N PRO A 111 -23.49 -2.03 -6.54
CA PRO A 111 -23.99 -0.74 -6.09
C PRO A 111 -25.52 -0.62 -6.24
N SER A 112 -26.15 0.05 -5.28
CA SER A 112 -27.58 0.31 -5.27
C SER A 112 -27.88 1.76 -4.89
N ALA A 113 -29.13 2.20 -5.00
CA ALA A 113 -29.52 3.57 -4.66
C ALA A 113 -29.25 3.96 -3.19
N GLY A 114 -29.07 3.00 -2.30
CA GLY A 114 -28.84 3.24 -0.86
C GLY A 114 -27.45 2.86 -0.39
N ARG A 115 -26.58 2.31 -1.26
CA ARG A 115 -25.24 1.84 -0.90
C ARG A 115 -24.32 1.83 -2.12
N SER A 116 -23.30 2.67 -2.09
CA SER A 116 -22.27 2.75 -3.12
C SER A 116 -21.14 1.74 -2.89
N GLY A 117 -20.23 1.60 -3.87
CA GLY A 117 -18.98 0.87 -3.69
C GLY A 117 -18.11 1.50 -2.61
N HIS A 118 -18.04 2.83 -2.57
CA HIS A 118 -17.40 3.60 -1.52
C HIS A 118 -17.91 3.20 -0.11
N ASP A 119 -19.24 3.19 0.09
CA ASP A 119 -19.82 2.83 1.38
C ASP A 119 -19.48 1.39 1.79
N GLN A 120 -19.60 0.43 0.87
CA GLN A 120 -19.28 -0.98 1.15
C GLN A 120 -17.81 -1.16 1.50
N PHE A 121 -16.92 -0.51 0.73
CA PHE A 121 -15.48 -0.63 0.90
C PHE A 121 -15.04 -0.13 2.29
N PHE A 122 -15.35 1.12 2.61
CA PHE A 122 -14.92 1.72 3.87
C PHE A 122 -15.62 1.14 5.10
N ASP A 123 -16.88 0.71 4.99
CA ASP A 123 -17.58 0.01 6.08
C ASP A 123 -16.94 -1.34 6.45
N SER A 124 -16.25 -2.00 5.49
CA SER A 124 -15.64 -3.30 5.73
C SER A 124 -14.62 -3.25 6.86
N PHE A 125 -13.83 -2.19 6.96
CA PHE A 125 -12.79 -2.05 7.98
C PHE A 125 -13.34 -2.05 9.41
N GLY A 126 -14.41 -1.31 9.67
CA GLY A 126 -15.06 -1.29 10.98
C GLY A 126 -15.68 -2.63 11.38
N ARG A 127 -15.87 -3.56 10.42
CA ARG A 127 -16.46 -4.86 10.70
C ARG A 127 -15.48 -5.90 11.21
N PHE A 128 -14.20 -5.80 10.84
CA PHE A 128 -13.17 -6.75 11.29
C PHE A 128 -12.15 -6.14 12.27
N GLU A 129 -12.26 -4.86 12.63
CA GLU A 129 -11.30 -4.16 13.49
C GLU A 129 -11.11 -4.75 14.90
N ALA A 130 -12.05 -5.61 15.37
CA ALA A 130 -11.92 -6.27 16.66
C ALA A 130 -10.82 -7.34 16.70
N VAL A 131 -10.30 -7.78 15.56
CA VAL A 131 -9.14 -8.68 15.51
C VAL A 131 -7.87 -7.89 15.83
N SER A 132 -7.19 -8.30 16.90
CA SER A 132 -6.07 -7.54 17.47
C SER A 132 -4.79 -7.64 16.63
N PRO A 133 -4.19 -6.51 16.18
CA PRO A 133 -2.88 -6.52 15.54
C PRO A 133 -1.78 -7.04 16.47
N GLN A 134 -1.89 -6.85 17.79
CA GLN A 134 -0.92 -7.36 18.76
C GLN A 134 -0.83 -8.88 18.76
N GLN A 135 -1.90 -9.57 18.34
CA GLN A 135 -1.93 -11.03 18.27
C GLN A 135 -1.63 -11.56 16.86
N HIS A 136 -2.11 -10.87 15.82
CA HIS A 136 -2.20 -11.41 14.47
C HIS A 136 -1.36 -10.70 13.40
N MET A 137 -0.70 -9.60 13.71
CA MET A 137 0.10 -8.89 12.70
C MET A 137 1.16 -9.78 12.04
N GLY A 138 1.72 -10.75 12.78
CA GLY A 138 2.65 -11.74 12.22
C GLY A 138 1.99 -12.69 11.22
N ASP A 139 0.72 -13.08 11.47
CA ASP A 139 -0.09 -13.89 10.56
C ASP A 139 -0.40 -13.10 9.27
N TRP A 140 -0.75 -11.81 9.40
CA TRP A 140 -1.01 -10.94 8.27
C TRP A 140 0.22 -10.75 7.39
N LEU A 141 1.39 -10.51 8.00
CA LEU A 141 2.66 -10.41 7.28
C LEU A 141 3.02 -11.73 6.57
N ASN A 142 2.72 -12.87 7.20
CA ASN A 142 2.91 -14.17 6.57
C ASN A 142 2.01 -14.35 5.34
N GLU A 143 0.72 -14.03 5.46
CA GLU A 143 -0.24 -14.12 4.36
C GLU A 143 0.17 -13.25 3.18
N VAL A 144 0.39 -11.96 3.41
CA VAL A 144 0.68 -10.97 2.37
C VAL A 144 2.01 -11.29 1.67
N SER A 145 3.07 -11.60 2.43
CA SER A 145 4.36 -11.94 1.80
C SER A 145 4.38 -13.29 1.09
N THR A 146 3.57 -14.25 1.53
CA THR A 146 3.40 -15.53 0.81
C THR A 146 2.70 -15.28 -0.52
N ARG A 147 1.65 -14.46 -0.55
CA ARG A 147 0.95 -14.07 -1.77
C ARG A 147 1.87 -13.31 -2.73
N ALA A 148 2.59 -12.30 -2.24
CA ALA A 148 3.56 -11.54 -3.02
C ALA A 148 4.60 -12.45 -3.70
N ALA A 149 5.16 -13.42 -2.97
CA ALA A 149 6.11 -14.37 -3.53
C ALA A 149 5.52 -15.18 -4.69
N THR A 150 4.27 -15.65 -4.56
CA THR A 150 3.60 -16.44 -5.61
C THR A 150 3.32 -15.63 -6.87
N GLN A 151 3.34 -14.30 -6.77
CA GLN A 151 3.11 -13.37 -7.88
C GLN A 151 4.40 -12.77 -8.43
N ASN A 152 5.54 -13.27 -7.99
CA ASN A 152 6.85 -12.81 -8.42
C ASN A 152 7.17 -11.35 -8.04
N GLU A 153 6.65 -10.93 -6.89
CA GLU A 153 7.07 -9.71 -6.21
C GLU A 153 8.28 -9.99 -5.32
N GLN A 154 9.10 -8.99 -5.07
CA GLN A 154 10.30 -9.14 -4.24
C GLN A 154 10.39 -8.14 -3.10
N TYR A 155 9.53 -7.11 -3.10
CA TYR A 155 9.56 -6.04 -2.11
C TYR A 155 8.16 -5.47 -1.86
N LEU A 156 7.88 -5.15 -0.60
CA LEU A 156 6.63 -4.53 -0.17
C LEU A 156 6.91 -3.32 0.70
N GLU A 157 6.19 -2.22 0.48
CA GLU A 157 6.05 -1.12 1.43
C GLU A 157 4.63 -1.13 1.98
N LEU A 158 4.48 -1.73 3.17
CA LEU A 158 3.18 -1.92 3.79
C LEU A 158 2.81 -0.72 4.67
N MET A 159 1.63 -0.15 4.43
CA MET A 159 1.06 0.89 5.27
C MET A 159 0.47 0.27 6.54
N VAL A 160 0.88 0.80 7.68
CA VAL A 160 0.44 0.33 9.00
C VAL A 160 0.16 1.53 9.90
N THR A 161 -0.96 1.48 10.61
CA THR A 161 -1.25 2.37 11.74
C THR A 161 -0.85 1.64 13.03
N PRO A 162 0.34 1.92 13.60
CA PRO A 162 0.71 1.34 14.87
C PRO A 162 -0.09 1.96 16.01
N PRO A 163 -0.06 1.40 17.24
CA PRO A 163 -0.68 2.02 18.40
C PRO A 163 -0.23 3.47 18.59
N PHE A 164 -1.18 4.37 18.86
CA PHE A 164 -0.90 5.78 19.13
C PHE A 164 -1.85 6.37 20.21
N ALA A 165 -2.30 5.52 21.11
CA ALA A 165 -3.26 5.90 22.14
C ALA A 165 -2.70 6.97 23.11
N HIS A 166 -1.42 6.87 23.45
CA HIS A 166 -0.74 7.86 24.29
C HIS A 166 -0.61 9.20 23.56
N ALA A 167 -0.14 9.21 22.31
CA ALA A 167 -0.06 10.41 21.49
C ALA A 167 -1.44 11.10 21.34
N ALA A 168 -2.50 10.31 21.09
CA ALA A 168 -3.86 10.82 21.01
C ALA A 168 -4.36 11.39 22.33
N GLN A 169 -4.00 10.82 23.48
CA GLN A 169 -4.33 11.33 24.79
C GLN A 169 -3.60 12.65 25.10
N LEU A 170 -2.31 12.73 24.78
CA LEU A 170 -1.54 13.97 24.93
C LEU A 170 -2.13 15.09 24.07
N ALA A 171 -2.46 14.79 22.80
CA ALA A 171 -3.09 15.75 21.90
C ALA A 171 -4.40 16.31 22.46
N ARG A 172 -5.29 15.44 22.93
CA ARG A 172 -6.55 15.88 23.59
C ARG A 172 -6.32 16.77 24.82
N THR A 173 -5.30 16.44 25.62
CA THR A 173 -5.00 17.17 26.84
C THR A 173 -4.44 18.56 26.57
N LEU A 174 -3.56 18.68 25.57
CA LEU A 174 -2.91 19.93 25.16
C LEU A 174 -3.82 20.82 24.32
N GLY A 175 -4.72 20.19 23.53
CA GLY A 175 -5.59 20.87 22.57
C GLY A 175 -4.84 21.44 21.38
N TRP A 176 -5.60 21.94 20.41
CA TRP A 176 -5.03 22.57 19.22
C TRP A 176 -4.33 23.89 19.54
N GLN A 177 -3.20 24.11 18.88
CA GLN A 177 -2.43 25.35 18.94
C GLN A 177 -1.96 25.70 17.53
N ASP A 178 -2.17 26.95 17.11
CA ASP A 178 -1.79 27.43 15.77
C ASP A 178 -0.27 27.45 15.54
N ASN A 179 0.53 27.41 16.59
CA ASN A 179 1.98 27.35 16.51
C ASN A 179 2.47 25.91 16.61
N PHE A 180 2.83 25.31 15.47
CA PHE A 180 3.33 23.94 15.39
C PHE A 180 4.57 23.67 16.26
N ASP A 181 5.49 24.64 16.37
CA ASP A 181 6.70 24.46 17.18
C ASP A 181 6.38 24.38 18.66
N THR A 182 5.42 25.18 19.12
CA THR A 182 4.96 25.11 20.52
C THR A 182 4.27 23.78 20.79
N LEU A 183 3.33 23.34 19.93
CA LEU A 183 2.63 22.08 20.10
C LEU A 183 3.62 20.90 20.05
N ARG A 184 4.55 20.89 19.09
CA ARG A 184 5.61 19.88 18.99
C ARG A 184 6.43 19.79 20.29
N ARG A 185 6.93 20.91 20.79
CA ARG A 185 7.74 20.92 22.02
C ARG A 185 6.97 20.39 23.22
N GLN A 186 5.69 20.74 23.34
CA GLN A 186 4.84 20.27 24.43
C GLN A 186 4.60 18.76 24.33
N LEU A 187 4.25 18.23 23.13
CA LEU A 187 4.06 16.80 22.91
C LEU A 187 5.32 16.00 23.30
N LEU A 188 6.49 16.44 22.82
CA LEU A 188 7.76 15.80 23.14
C LEU A 188 8.11 15.88 24.64
N ALA A 189 7.85 17.03 25.29
CA ALA A 189 8.12 17.23 26.70
C ALA A 189 7.20 16.37 27.61
N HIS A 190 6.02 15.99 27.12
CA HIS A 190 5.07 15.15 27.86
C HIS A 190 5.14 13.66 27.50
N GLY A 191 6.22 13.23 26.81
CA GLY A 191 6.51 11.81 26.60
C GLY A 191 5.89 11.21 25.32
N LEU A 192 5.67 11.98 24.25
CA LEU A 192 5.19 11.43 22.97
C LEU A 192 6.04 10.23 22.52
N LYS A 193 7.35 10.30 22.73
CA LYS A 193 8.28 9.23 22.30
C LYS A 193 8.17 7.93 23.12
N ASP A 194 7.48 7.95 24.25
CA ASP A 194 7.34 6.73 25.08
C ASP A 194 6.56 5.64 24.34
N GLU A 195 5.74 6.02 23.36
CA GLU A 195 4.97 5.09 22.52
C GLU A 195 5.84 4.35 21.48
N MET A 196 6.97 4.93 21.05
CA MET A 196 7.86 4.34 20.04
C MET A 196 8.35 2.94 20.43
N ALA A 197 8.64 2.72 21.70
CA ALA A 197 9.10 1.40 22.18
C ALA A 197 8.01 0.33 22.04
N VAL A 198 6.74 0.69 22.18
CA VAL A 198 5.60 -0.20 21.99
C VAL A 198 5.48 -0.57 20.51
N ASP A 199 5.60 0.40 19.61
CA ASP A 199 5.51 0.22 18.17
C ASP A 199 6.67 -0.63 17.64
N GLU A 200 7.89 -0.35 18.08
CA GLU A 200 9.09 -1.12 17.74
C GLU A 200 8.98 -2.58 18.21
N GLN A 201 8.44 -2.80 19.41
CA GLN A 201 8.22 -4.15 19.95
C GLN A 201 7.17 -4.91 19.15
N LEU A 202 6.03 -4.29 18.85
CA LEU A 202 4.97 -4.89 18.04
C LEU A 202 5.51 -5.34 16.69
N LEU A 203 6.21 -4.46 15.99
CA LEU A 203 6.77 -4.75 14.69
C LEU A 203 7.83 -5.86 14.74
N THR A 204 8.68 -5.85 15.78
CA THR A 204 9.69 -6.90 15.99
C THR A 204 9.05 -8.26 16.22
N GLN A 205 7.99 -8.31 17.04
CA GLN A 205 7.25 -9.54 17.30
C GLN A 205 6.58 -10.08 16.02
N ALA A 206 5.93 -9.19 15.26
CA ALA A 206 5.25 -9.56 14.03
C ALA A 206 6.21 -10.12 12.97
N LEU A 207 7.35 -9.47 12.75
CA LEU A 207 8.38 -9.95 11.81
C LEU A 207 9.02 -11.28 12.27
N THR A 208 9.21 -11.44 13.57
CA THR A 208 9.72 -12.71 14.16
C THR A 208 8.73 -13.84 13.94
N GLU A 209 7.44 -13.58 14.18
CA GLU A 209 6.38 -14.57 14.00
C GLU A 209 6.23 -14.97 12.52
N ARG A 210 6.21 -13.99 11.59
CA ARG A 210 6.27 -14.27 10.15
C ARG A 210 7.46 -15.19 9.80
N SER A 211 8.66 -14.83 10.26
CA SER A 211 9.89 -15.61 10.00
C SER A 211 9.79 -17.03 10.55
N ARG A 212 9.18 -17.19 11.73
CA ARG A 212 8.94 -18.49 12.35
C ARG A 212 7.98 -19.36 11.52
N GLN A 213 6.86 -18.79 11.08
CA GLN A 213 5.84 -19.50 10.29
C GLN A 213 6.39 -19.93 8.93
N GLN A 214 7.12 -19.08 8.26
CA GLN A 214 7.73 -19.34 6.95
C GLN A 214 9.03 -20.15 7.05
N GLN A 215 9.51 -20.46 8.26
CA GLN A 215 10.76 -21.16 8.51
C GLN A 215 11.99 -20.49 7.86
N CYS A 216 12.02 -19.16 7.84
CA CYS A 216 13.10 -18.41 7.21
C CYS A 216 14.48 -18.79 7.81
N GLY A 217 15.47 -18.92 6.93
CA GLY A 217 16.82 -19.37 7.32
C GLY A 217 16.96 -20.88 7.54
N LYS A 218 15.91 -21.69 7.31
CA LYS A 218 15.94 -23.15 7.38
C LYS A 218 15.92 -23.77 5.99
N ALA A 219 16.27 -25.06 5.90
CA ALA A 219 16.32 -25.80 4.61
C ALA A 219 14.95 -25.89 3.89
N LYS A 220 13.85 -25.69 4.61
CA LYS A 220 12.47 -25.70 4.07
C LYS A 220 11.83 -24.32 4.19
N ALA A 221 12.60 -23.24 4.04
CA ALA A 221 12.08 -21.89 4.03
C ALA A 221 11.03 -21.73 2.92
N ALA A 222 9.91 -21.08 3.24
CA ALA A 222 8.90 -20.73 2.25
C ALA A 222 9.39 -19.58 1.35
N ASP A 223 8.86 -19.49 0.13
CA ASP A 223 9.25 -18.47 -0.86
C ASP A 223 9.00 -17.03 -0.35
N GLY A 224 7.99 -16.84 0.49
CA GLY A 224 7.70 -15.57 1.14
C GLY A 224 8.87 -15.00 1.95
N CYS A 225 9.80 -15.84 2.42
CA CYS A 225 11.02 -15.38 3.10
C CYS A 225 11.90 -14.48 2.23
N SER A 226 11.85 -14.64 0.91
CA SER A 226 12.62 -13.82 -0.04
C SER A 226 12.03 -12.44 -0.27
N VAL A 227 10.78 -12.21 0.12
CA VAL A 227 10.10 -10.92 -0.02
C VAL A 227 10.57 -9.99 1.11
N GLN A 228 11.22 -8.89 0.76
CA GLN A 228 11.62 -7.85 1.71
C GLN A 228 10.40 -6.99 2.05
N ILE A 229 10.27 -6.60 3.31
CA ILE A 229 9.17 -5.77 3.79
C ILE A 229 9.73 -4.57 4.55
N HIS A 230 9.26 -3.39 4.18
CA HIS A 230 9.38 -2.16 4.96
C HIS A 230 7.99 -1.55 5.15
N PHE A 231 7.90 -0.53 6.00
CA PHE A 231 6.63 0.00 6.45
C PHE A 231 6.53 1.50 6.20
N LEU A 232 5.32 1.95 5.83
CA LEU A 232 4.94 3.34 5.85
C LEU A 232 4.07 3.58 7.08
N TYR A 233 4.43 4.59 7.88
CA TYR A 233 3.61 5.00 9.02
C TYR A 233 2.35 5.68 8.54
N GLN A 234 1.21 5.07 8.79
CA GLN A 234 -0.09 5.49 8.31
C GLN A 234 -0.78 6.38 9.35
N VAL A 235 -1.00 7.65 9.01
CA VAL A 235 -1.65 8.67 9.84
C VAL A 235 -3.13 8.76 9.50
N LEU A 236 -4.00 8.72 10.52
CA LEU A 236 -5.45 8.84 10.36
C LEU A 236 -5.86 10.32 10.25
N ARG A 237 -5.97 10.84 9.03
CA ARG A 237 -6.24 12.27 8.77
C ARG A 237 -7.66 12.72 9.09
N GLY A 238 -8.60 11.81 9.20
CA GLY A 238 -10.01 12.10 9.54
C GLY A 238 -10.27 12.37 11.02
N ALA A 239 -9.32 13.00 11.73
CA ALA A 239 -9.41 13.30 13.16
C ALA A 239 -9.22 14.80 13.42
N ALA A 240 -9.39 15.22 14.70
CA ALA A 240 -9.11 16.59 15.12
C ALA A 240 -7.63 16.98 14.86
N PRO A 241 -7.35 18.23 14.48
CA PRO A 241 -6.02 18.64 14.00
C PRO A 241 -4.89 18.40 15.00
N GLU A 242 -5.12 18.56 16.31
CA GLU A 242 -4.14 18.25 17.34
C GLU A 242 -3.76 16.76 17.37
N ARG A 243 -4.73 15.89 17.09
CA ARG A 243 -4.52 14.44 17.04
C ARG A 243 -3.76 14.06 15.77
N VAL A 244 -4.13 14.62 14.61
CA VAL A 244 -3.41 14.40 13.35
C VAL A 244 -1.97 14.86 13.48
N PHE A 245 -1.72 16.05 14.06
CA PHE A 245 -0.37 16.56 14.26
C PHE A 245 0.46 15.67 15.20
N ALA A 246 -0.10 15.22 16.32
CA ALA A 246 0.60 14.36 17.28
C ALA A 246 0.95 13.00 16.66
N GLN A 247 0.02 12.39 15.91
CA GLN A 247 0.26 11.13 15.21
C GLN A 247 1.30 11.30 14.09
N THR A 248 1.24 12.40 13.34
CA THR A 248 2.24 12.70 12.30
C THR A 248 3.62 12.89 12.90
N LEU A 249 3.74 13.64 13.99
CA LEU A 249 5.01 13.84 14.70
C LEU A 249 5.58 12.50 15.20
N LEU A 250 4.75 11.64 15.79
CA LEU A 250 5.18 10.30 16.21
C LEU A 250 5.71 9.48 15.04
N GLY A 251 5.03 9.51 13.89
CA GLY A 251 5.48 8.83 12.66
C GLY A 251 6.83 9.36 12.17
N PHE A 252 7.05 10.67 12.16
CA PHE A 252 8.34 11.26 11.80
C PHE A 252 9.47 10.88 12.77
N GLU A 253 9.20 10.83 14.06
CA GLU A 253 10.18 10.39 15.07
C GLU A 253 10.52 8.90 14.88
N LEU A 254 9.53 8.03 14.63
CA LEU A 254 9.73 6.61 14.36
C LEU A 254 10.53 6.39 13.06
N ALA A 255 10.14 7.01 11.96
CA ALA A 255 10.83 6.86 10.67
C ALA A 255 12.26 7.41 10.71
N SER A 256 12.55 8.35 11.62
CA SER A 256 13.91 8.86 11.84
C SER A 256 14.79 7.92 12.68
N ALA A 257 14.18 7.08 13.53
CA ALA A 257 14.89 6.25 14.51
C ALA A 257 15.01 4.78 14.07
N ASP A 258 13.98 4.23 13.42
CA ASP A 258 13.92 2.82 13.03
C ASP A 258 13.86 2.68 11.51
N PRO A 259 14.91 2.12 10.86
CA PRO A 259 15.00 2.00 9.41
C PRO A 259 13.96 1.08 8.77
N ARG A 260 13.17 0.35 9.57
CA ARG A 260 12.05 -0.45 9.06
C ARG A 260 10.88 0.44 8.63
N TRP A 261 10.73 1.62 9.20
CA TRP A 261 9.80 2.66 8.80
C TRP A 261 10.45 3.57 7.77
N VAL A 262 10.08 3.42 6.50
CA VAL A 262 10.74 4.11 5.40
C VAL A 262 10.06 5.41 4.99
N GLY A 263 8.89 5.71 5.53
CA GLY A 263 8.17 6.95 5.21
C GLY A 263 6.83 7.09 5.93
N ILE A 264 6.12 8.14 5.55
CA ILE A 264 4.82 8.55 6.10
C ILE A 264 3.76 8.49 5.00
N ASN A 265 2.53 8.10 5.37
CA ASN A 265 1.35 8.20 4.53
C ASN A 265 0.16 8.73 5.35
N PHE A 266 -0.75 9.46 4.70
CA PHE A 266 -2.03 9.87 5.29
C PHE A 266 -3.17 9.03 4.71
N VAL A 267 -4.03 8.51 5.57
CA VAL A 267 -5.13 7.60 5.22
C VAL A 267 -6.44 8.08 5.83
N MET A 268 -7.50 7.49 5.53
CA MET A 268 -8.93 7.75 5.74
C MET A 268 -9.59 8.29 4.46
N PRO A 269 -10.91 8.10 4.28
CA PRO A 269 -11.62 8.64 3.12
C PRO A 269 -11.25 10.10 2.86
N GLU A 270 -10.74 10.39 1.66
CA GLU A 270 -10.28 11.73 1.31
C GLU A 270 -11.43 12.72 1.24
N ASP A 271 -12.64 12.25 0.84
CA ASP A 271 -13.89 12.99 0.83
C ASP A 271 -14.50 13.21 2.22
N GLY A 272 -13.95 12.56 3.26
CA GLY A 272 -14.42 12.71 4.64
C GLY A 272 -14.40 14.17 5.11
N TYR A 273 -15.42 14.57 5.89
CA TYR A 273 -15.59 15.97 6.31
C TYR A 273 -14.32 16.60 6.90
N LEU A 274 -13.65 15.92 7.83
CA LEU A 274 -12.42 16.44 8.44
C LEU A 274 -11.22 16.38 7.48
N SER A 275 -11.14 15.35 6.64
CA SER A 275 -10.12 15.23 5.61
C SER A 275 -10.17 16.40 4.62
N MET A 276 -11.36 16.72 4.12
CA MET A 276 -11.58 17.85 3.21
C MET A 276 -11.35 19.21 3.88
N ARG A 277 -11.92 19.40 5.08
CA ARG A 277 -11.83 20.68 5.80
C ARG A 277 -10.40 21.08 6.12
N ASP A 278 -9.61 20.12 6.58
CA ASP A 278 -8.28 20.36 7.13
C ASP A 278 -7.14 20.00 6.17
N TYR A 279 -7.44 19.67 4.91
CA TYR A 279 -6.44 19.20 3.95
C TYR A 279 -5.23 20.15 3.84
N THR A 280 -5.47 21.43 3.57
CA THR A 280 -4.40 22.44 3.48
C THR A 280 -3.62 22.56 4.81
N LEU A 281 -4.29 22.53 5.94
CA LEU A 281 -3.64 22.55 7.26
C LEU A 281 -2.72 21.33 7.44
N GLN A 282 -3.18 20.16 7.03
CA GLN A 282 -2.41 18.92 7.11
C GLN A 282 -1.16 18.95 6.21
N MET A 283 -1.26 19.54 5.01
CA MET A 283 -0.09 19.77 4.15
C MET A 283 0.93 20.71 4.80
N HIS A 284 0.48 21.76 5.49
CA HIS A 284 1.38 22.62 6.27
C HIS A 284 2.00 21.93 7.50
N MET A 285 1.30 20.98 8.13
CA MET A 285 1.90 20.13 9.18
C MET A 285 3.07 19.31 8.62
N LEU A 286 2.87 18.70 7.45
CA LEU A 286 3.92 17.94 6.75
C LEU A 286 5.10 18.82 6.36
N ASP A 287 4.86 20.00 5.77
CA ASP A 287 5.91 20.96 5.43
C ASP A 287 6.72 21.37 6.67
N TYR A 288 6.06 21.67 7.78
CA TYR A 288 6.75 22.00 9.03
C TYR A 288 7.64 20.85 9.52
N LEU A 289 7.11 19.62 9.55
CA LEU A 289 7.85 18.46 10.02
C LEU A 289 8.95 18.03 9.04
N HIS A 290 8.71 18.08 7.74
CA HIS A 290 9.73 17.76 6.73
C HIS A 290 10.97 18.66 6.84
N ARG A 291 10.80 19.97 7.14
CA ARG A 291 11.94 20.85 7.40
C ARG A 291 12.79 20.42 8.61
N LEU A 292 12.20 19.76 9.60
CA LEU A 292 12.90 19.26 10.78
C LEU A 292 13.48 17.86 10.57
N TYR A 293 12.82 17.05 9.75
CA TYR A 293 13.17 15.65 9.47
C TYR A 293 13.31 15.42 7.96
N PRO A 294 14.28 16.07 7.27
CA PRO A 294 14.31 16.10 5.81
C PRO A 294 14.68 14.76 5.15
N LYS A 295 14.97 13.74 5.94
CA LYS A 295 15.27 12.38 5.45
C LYS A 295 14.09 11.43 5.52
N VAL A 296 12.98 11.85 6.11
CA VAL A 296 11.77 11.07 6.17
C VAL A 296 11.03 11.23 4.85
N HIS A 297 10.83 10.13 4.16
CA HIS A 297 10.11 10.10 2.89
C HIS A 297 8.61 10.24 3.09
N ILE A 298 7.93 10.77 2.09
CA ILE A 298 6.49 11.03 2.12
C ILE A 298 5.84 10.49 0.85
N SER A 299 4.89 9.55 1.04
CA SER A 299 3.90 9.14 0.03
C SER A 299 2.51 9.52 0.55
N LEU A 300 1.67 10.12 -0.27
CA LEU A 300 0.35 10.59 0.18
C LEU A 300 -0.78 10.07 -0.69
N HIS A 301 -1.87 9.60 -0.05
CA HIS A 301 -3.16 9.57 -0.73
C HIS A 301 -3.54 10.99 -1.11
N ALA A 302 -3.68 11.25 -2.40
CA ALA A 302 -4.15 12.52 -2.94
C ALA A 302 -4.87 12.30 -4.27
N GLY A 303 -6.03 12.92 -4.40
CA GLY A 303 -6.85 12.77 -5.59
C GLY A 303 -7.59 11.44 -5.68
N GLU A 304 -7.85 10.76 -4.57
CA GLU A 304 -8.81 9.65 -4.51
C GLU A 304 -10.24 10.22 -4.45
N LEU A 305 -10.55 11.05 -5.44
CA LEU A 305 -11.78 11.80 -5.56
C LEU A 305 -12.33 11.70 -6.99
N ALA A 306 -13.65 11.88 -7.12
CA ALA A 306 -14.32 11.89 -8.40
C ALA A 306 -15.45 12.92 -8.43
N PRO A 307 -15.87 13.41 -9.61
CA PRO A 307 -17.03 14.27 -9.74
C PRO A 307 -18.30 13.64 -9.14
N GLY A 308 -19.00 14.42 -8.33
CA GLY A 308 -20.21 13.97 -7.65
C GLY A 308 -19.98 13.42 -6.25
N LEU A 309 -18.74 13.00 -5.90
CA LEU A 309 -18.40 12.59 -4.54
C LEU A 309 -18.21 13.80 -3.62
N VAL A 310 -17.54 14.83 -4.13
CA VAL A 310 -17.28 16.09 -3.42
C VAL A 310 -17.76 17.29 -4.26
N PRO A 311 -17.94 18.49 -3.66
CA PRO A 311 -18.15 19.71 -4.43
C PRO A 311 -17.00 19.97 -5.42
N PRO A 312 -17.25 20.55 -6.60
CA PRO A 312 -16.24 20.77 -7.64
C PRO A 312 -14.97 21.49 -7.15
N ASP A 313 -15.08 22.38 -6.19
CA ASP A 313 -13.92 23.07 -5.60
C ASP A 313 -12.99 22.12 -4.83
N GLY A 314 -13.51 21.01 -4.33
CA GLY A 314 -12.73 19.99 -3.63
C GLY A 314 -11.81 19.17 -4.54
N LEU A 315 -12.08 19.16 -5.86
CA LEU A 315 -11.27 18.42 -6.84
C LEU A 315 -10.05 19.23 -7.35
N ARG A 316 -9.84 20.47 -6.88
CA ARG A 316 -8.99 21.43 -7.59
C ARG A 316 -7.55 21.54 -7.07
N PHE A 317 -7.20 20.91 -5.94
CA PHE A 317 -5.95 21.28 -5.26
C PHE A 317 -5.26 20.18 -4.43
N HIS A 318 -5.84 19.02 -4.26
CA HIS A 318 -5.30 18.01 -3.33
C HIS A 318 -3.96 17.45 -3.80
N ILE A 319 -3.86 17.03 -5.07
CA ILE A 319 -2.59 16.50 -5.63
C ILE A 319 -1.54 17.61 -5.65
N ARG A 320 -1.92 18.81 -6.10
CA ARG A 320 -1.00 19.96 -6.15
C ARG A 320 -0.43 20.27 -4.78
N GLN A 321 -1.27 20.37 -3.76
CA GLN A 321 -0.81 20.68 -2.41
C GLN A 321 0.03 19.55 -1.81
N ALA A 322 -0.30 18.28 -2.09
CA ALA A 322 0.53 17.16 -1.70
C ALA A 322 1.95 17.26 -2.28
N VAL A 323 2.07 17.64 -3.56
CA VAL A 323 3.35 17.80 -4.26
C VAL A 323 4.11 19.05 -3.83
N GLU A 324 3.43 20.23 -3.84
CA GLU A 324 4.09 21.52 -3.65
C GLU A 324 4.31 21.89 -2.18
N ILE A 325 3.41 21.49 -1.27
CA ILE A 325 3.43 21.82 0.16
C ILE A 325 3.75 20.60 1.00
N GLY A 326 3.08 19.46 0.75
CA GLY A 326 3.23 18.23 1.52
C GLY A 326 4.52 17.48 1.25
N HIS A 327 5.34 17.90 0.29
CA HIS A 327 6.62 17.27 -0.12
C HIS A 327 6.46 15.80 -0.54
N ALA A 328 5.30 15.43 -1.09
CA ALA A 328 5.08 14.07 -1.54
C ALA A 328 6.06 13.70 -2.68
N GLU A 329 6.78 12.61 -2.49
CA GLU A 329 7.64 11.99 -3.50
C GLU A 329 6.85 10.98 -4.35
N ARG A 330 5.73 10.50 -3.79
CA ARG A 330 4.76 9.63 -4.48
C ARG A 330 3.34 10.07 -4.13
N ILE A 331 2.43 9.87 -5.08
CA ILE A 331 1.00 10.12 -4.94
C ILE A 331 0.25 8.81 -5.07
N GLY A 332 -0.48 8.41 -4.05
CA GLY A 332 -1.45 7.33 -4.13
C GLY A 332 -2.70 7.78 -4.86
N HIS A 333 -3.17 6.98 -5.80
CA HIS A 333 -4.36 7.16 -6.65
C HIS A 333 -4.24 8.24 -7.72
N GLY A 334 -4.24 9.53 -7.36
CA GLY A 334 -4.13 10.63 -8.32
C GLY A 334 -5.24 10.66 -9.37
N VAL A 335 -6.47 10.23 -9.01
CA VAL A 335 -7.56 10.00 -9.99
C VAL A 335 -8.09 11.30 -10.56
N ASP A 336 -8.24 12.34 -9.75
CA ASP A 336 -8.87 13.59 -10.14
C ASP A 336 -7.91 14.63 -10.77
N VAL A 337 -6.68 14.23 -11.15
CA VAL A 337 -5.63 15.15 -11.63
C VAL A 337 -6.11 16.12 -12.72
N MET A 338 -7.01 15.69 -13.60
CA MET A 338 -7.52 16.53 -14.68
C MET A 338 -8.59 17.56 -14.23
N TYR A 339 -9.06 17.45 -13.00
CA TYR A 339 -9.95 18.45 -12.37
C TYR A 339 -9.19 19.48 -11.53
N GLU A 340 -7.91 19.28 -11.32
CA GLU A 340 -7.02 20.21 -10.61
C GLU A 340 -6.89 21.54 -11.36
N ASP A 341 -6.54 22.61 -10.62
CA ASP A 341 -6.22 23.89 -11.24
C ASP A 341 -4.97 23.76 -12.11
N ARG A 342 -5.05 24.13 -13.38
CA ARG A 342 -3.96 24.03 -14.37
C ARG A 342 -3.34 22.61 -14.41
N PRO A 343 -4.13 21.58 -14.74
CA PRO A 343 -3.70 20.18 -14.64
C PRO A 343 -2.47 19.87 -15.48
N GLU A 344 -2.34 20.41 -16.70
CA GLU A 344 -1.17 20.22 -17.56
C GLU A 344 0.13 20.68 -16.88
N ALA A 345 0.09 21.86 -16.22
CA ALA A 345 1.26 22.39 -15.50
C ALA A 345 1.61 21.51 -14.28
N LEU A 346 0.63 20.93 -13.61
CA LEU A 346 0.85 20.00 -12.50
C LEU A 346 1.50 18.70 -13.02
N LEU A 347 1.01 18.14 -14.12
CA LEU A 347 1.56 16.94 -14.74
C LEU A 347 3.03 17.17 -15.18
N ASP A 348 3.32 18.30 -15.80
CA ASP A 348 4.67 18.67 -16.21
C ASP A 348 5.61 18.82 -14.99
N GLU A 349 5.11 19.40 -13.90
CA GLU A 349 5.85 19.51 -12.63
C GLU A 349 6.12 18.13 -12.02
N MET A 350 5.10 17.26 -11.94
CA MET A 350 5.25 15.90 -11.42
C MET A 350 6.30 15.10 -12.24
N ALA A 351 6.25 15.22 -13.57
CA ALA A 351 7.23 14.60 -14.45
C ALA A 351 8.65 15.12 -14.22
N ALA A 352 8.81 16.46 -14.16
CA ALA A 352 10.12 17.10 -13.93
C ALA A 352 10.71 16.82 -12.56
N ARG A 353 9.88 16.67 -11.52
CA ARG A 353 10.28 16.36 -10.14
C ARG A 353 10.35 14.85 -9.89
N HIS A 354 9.99 14.03 -10.88
CA HIS A 354 9.92 12.58 -10.74
C HIS A 354 9.00 12.11 -9.60
N VAL A 355 7.87 12.79 -9.39
CA VAL A 355 6.84 12.36 -8.47
C VAL A 355 6.08 11.20 -9.10
N MET A 356 6.20 9.99 -8.53
CA MET A 356 5.54 8.80 -9.07
C MET A 356 4.09 8.70 -8.61
N VAL A 357 3.20 8.19 -9.47
CA VAL A 357 1.83 7.85 -9.10
C VAL A 357 1.69 6.34 -8.88
N GLU A 358 1.14 5.98 -7.73
CA GLU A 358 0.78 4.63 -7.33
C GLU A 358 -0.63 4.36 -7.84
N ILE A 359 -0.73 3.55 -8.91
CA ILE A 359 -1.98 3.31 -9.66
C ILE A 359 -2.69 2.08 -9.09
N ASN A 360 -3.90 2.28 -8.57
CA ASN A 360 -4.75 1.30 -7.90
C ASN A 360 -6.04 1.10 -8.71
N LEU A 361 -5.95 0.41 -9.86
CA LEU A 361 -7.05 0.35 -10.85
C LEU A 361 -8.34 -0.23 -10.27
N THR A 362 -8.25 -1.33 -9.55
CA THR A 362 -9.43 -1.98 -8.97
C THR A 362 -10.03 -1.16 -7.84
N SER A 363 -9.19 -0.58 -6.97
CA SER A 363 -9.66 0.29 -5.91
C SER A 363 -10.39 1.52 -6.48
N ASN A 364 -9.82 2.18 -7.48
CA ASN A 364 -10.44 3.34 -8.13
C ASN A 364 -11.80 2.99 -8.79
N ASP A 365 -11.92 1.79 -9.33
CA ASP A 365 -13.19 1.29 -9.89
C ASP A 365 -14.23 1.04 -8.77
N VAL A 366 -13.88 0.27 -7.75
CA VAL A 366 -14.85 -0.14 -6.72
C VAL A 366 -15.25 1.01 -5.79
N ILE A 367 -14.35 1.94 -5.49
CA ILE A 367 -14.62 3.08 -4.60
C ILE A 367 -15.26 4.24 -5.37
N LEU A 368 -14.68 4.62 -6.50
CA LEU A 368 -15.02 5.85 -7.21
C LEU A 368 -15.85 5.60 -8.47
N GLY A 369 -15.96 4.35 -8.94
CA GLY A 369 -16.55 4.01 -10.24
C GLY A 369 -15.71 4.50 -11.43
N VAL A 370 -14.42 4.79 -11.23
CA VAL A 370 -13.52 5.31 -12.26
C VAL A 370 -12.70 4.17 -12.86
N HIS A 371 -12.94 3.87 -14.13
CA HIS A 371 -12.27 2.80 -14.86
C HIS A 371 -12.16 3.11 -16.36
N GLY A 372 -11.36 2.33 -17.09
CA GLY A 372 -11.21 2.43 -18.54
C GLY A 372 -10.87 3.85 -19.00
N ALA A 373 -11.66 4.41 -19.91
CA ALA A 373 -11.42 5.71 -20.52
C ALA A 373 -11.49 6.90 -19.54
N ASP A 374 -12.15 6.74 -18.40
CA ASP A 374 -12.29 7.79 -17.39
C ASP A 374 -11.09 7.84 -16.42
N HIS A 375 -10.23 6.80 -16.43
CA HIS A 375 -9.07 6.72 -15.55
C HIS A 375 -7.87 7.49 -16.12
N PRO A 376 -7.13 8.29 -15.31
CA PRO A 376 -6.07 9.17 -15.78
C PRO A 376 -4.74 8.46 -16.15
N LEU A 377 -4.62 7.15 -16.01
CA LEU A 377 -3.39 6.41 -16.32
C LEU A 377 -2.78 6.75 -17.68
N PRO A 378 -3.54 6.80 -18.81
CA PRO A 378 -2.99 7.19 -20.11
C PRO A 378 -2.47 8.63 -20.13
N THR A 379 -3.08 9.52 -19.34
CA THR A 379 -2.66 10.92 -19.22
C THR A 379 -1.31 11.03 -18.51
N TYR A 380 -1.12 10.32 -17.41
CA TYR A 380 0.19 10.26 -16.73
C TYR A 380 1.29 9.74 -17.65
N LEU A 381 1.03 8.63 -18.35
CA LEU A 381 1.98 8.05 -19.29
C LEU A 381 2.33 9.03 -20.43
N LYS A 382 1.34 9.73 -20.99
CA LYS A 382 1.53 10.72 -22.05
C LYS A 382 2.42 11.89 -21.63
N HIS A 383 2.31 12.33 -20.36
CA HIS A 383 3.12 13.43 -19.81
C HIS A 383 4.48 12.95 -19.26
N GLY A 384 4.78 11.66 -19.32
CA GLY A 384 6.03 11.12 -18.79
C GLY A 384 6.11 11.12 -17.26
N VAL A 385 4.98 11.24 -16.58
CA VAL A 385 4.90 11.04 -15.14
C VAL A 385 5.15 9.57 -14.84
N PRO A 386 6.12 9.23 -13.96
CA PRO A 386 6.36 7.84 -13.63
C PRO A 386 5.17 7.22 -12.90
N VAL A 387 4.83 5.98 -13.24
CA VAL A 387 3.73 5.23 -12.63
C VAL A 387 4.16 3.82 -12.28
N ALA A 388 3.58 3.25 -11.24
CA ALA A 388 3.66 1.83 -10.89
C ALA A 388 2.26 1.33 -10.50
N LEU A 389 1.99 0.05 -10.71
CA LEU A 389 0.75 -0.58 -10.26
C LEU A 389 0.89 -1.00 -8.80
N SER A 390 -0.19 -0.90 -8.06
CA SER A 390 -0.28 -1.27 -6.66
C SER A 390 -1.65 -1.87 -6.36
N THR A 391 -1.80 -2.55 -5.23
CA THR A 391 -3.04 -3.28 -4.91
C THR A 391 -3.97 -2.55 -3.97
N ASP A 392 -3.48 -1.57 -3.22
CA ASP A 392 -4.20 -0.89 -2.17
C ASP A 392 -4.67 -1.89 -1.07
N ASP A 393 -5.95 -2.16 -0.96
CA ASP A 393 -6.55 -3.11 -0.01
C ASP A 393 -6.94 -4.41 -0.73
N GLU A 394 -5.95 -5.20 -1.14
CA GLU A 394 -6.14 -6.38 -2.00
C GLU A 394 -7.05 -7.45 -1.38
N GLY A 395 -7.09 -7.55 -0.05
CA GLY A 395 -7.96 -8.47 0.66
C GLY A 395 -9.42 -8.05 0.62
N VAL A 396 -9.69 -6.76 0.86
CA VAL A 396 -11.04 -6.17 0.76
C VAL A 396 -11.53 -6.21 -0.68
N SER A 397 -10.71 -5.82 -1.64
CA SER A 397 -11.00 -5.82 -3.08
C SER A 397 -11.01 -7.23 -3.68
N ARG A 398 -10.48 -8.24 -2.99
CA ARG A 398 -10.36 -9.66 -3.40
C ARG A 398 -9.56 -9.85 -4.67
N ILE A 399 -8.43 -9.17 -4.74
CA ILE A 399 -7.51 -9.18 -5.87
C ILE A 399 -6.10 -9.57 -5.42
N ASP A 400 -5.18 -9.48 -6.35
CA ASP A 400 -3.73 -9.52 -6.17
C ASP A 400 -3.06 -8.60 -7.19
N LEU A 401 -1.75 -8.40 -7.09
CA LEU A 401 -1.03 -7.50 -8.01
C LEU A 401 -1.07 -8.01 -9.47
N THR A 402 -1.13 -9.32 -9.69
CA THR A 402 -1.31 -9.87 -11.05
C THR A 402 -2.61 -9.40 -11.68
N HIS A 403 -3.69 -9.31 -10.91
CA HIS A 403 -4.97 -8.78 -11.38
C HIS A 403 -4.84 -7.33 -11.87
N GLU A 404 -4.11 -6.48 -11.16
CA GLU A 404 -3.86 -5.10 -11.57
C GLU A 404 -3.08 -5.04 -12.90
N TYR A 405 -2.07 -5.91 -13.09
CA TYR A 405 -1.36 -6.02 -14.36
C TYR A 405 -2.25 -6.52 -15.50
N VAL A 406 -3.17 -7.46 -15.24
CA VAL A 406 -4.17 -7.90 -16.23
C VAL A 406 -5.07 -6.75 -16.63
N ARG A 407 -5.59 -5.99 -15.66
CA ARG A 407 -6.41 -4.80 -15.94
C ARG A 407 -5.65 -3.75 -16.75
N ALA A 408 -4.40 -3.48 -16.41
CA ALA A 408 -3.57 -2.55 -17.17
C ALA A 408 -3.41 -2.96 -18.64
N ALA A 409 -3.25 -4.25 -18.89
CA ALA A 409 -3.14 -4.80 -20.25
C ALA A 409 -4.47 -4.78 -21.01
N GLU A 410 -5.59 -5.14 -20.36
CA GLU A 410 -6.91 -5.26 -21.00
C GLU A 410 -7.62 -3.91 -21.12
N ASP A 411 -7.72 -3.13 -20.02
CA ASP A 411 -8.50 -1.90 -19.98
C ASP A 411 -7.81 -0.75 -20.74
N PHE A 412 -6.46 -0.75 -20.76
CA PHE A 412 -5.65 0.34 -21.34
C PHE A 412 -4.79 -0.09 -22.55
N GLY A 413 -4.78 -1.37 -22.87
CA GLY A 413 -4.00 -1.89 -24.00
C GLY A 413 -2.48 -1.78 -23.79
N LEU A 414 -2.01 -1.74 -22.55
CA LEU A 414 -0.58 -1.62 -22.27
C LEU A 414 0.17 -2.88 -22.73
N ASP A 415 1.31 -2.65 -23.35
CA ASP A 415 2.16 -3.73 -23.85
C ASP A 415 3.21 -4.18 -22.83
N TYR A 416 3.90 -5.27 -23.10
CA TYR A 416 4.91 -5.84 -22.20
C TYR A 416 6.03 -4.85 -21.82
N PRO A 417 6.62 -4.05 -22.74
CA PRO A 417 7.62 -3.05 -22.38
C PRO A 417 7.13 -2.01 -21.38
N ILE A 418 5.89 -1.54 -21.50
CA ILE A 418 5.30 -0.57 -20.56
C ILE A 418 5.09 -1.23 -19.19
N LEU A 419 4.52 -2.43 -19.13
CA LEU A 419 4.33 -3.17 -17.89
C LEU A 419 5.66 -3.49 -17.19
N LYS A 420 6.68 -3.87 -17.96
CA LYS A 420 8.05 -4.05 -17.46
C LYS A 420 8.61 -2.76 -16.88
N GLN A 421 8.37 -1.61 -17.53
CA GLN A 421 8.80 -0.30 -17.00
C GLN A 421 8.07 0.06 -15.71
N MET A 422 6.78 -0.25 -15.57
CA MET A 422 6.04 -0.06 -14.32
C MET A 422 6.64 -0.91 -13.18
N ALA A 423 7.00 -2.16 -13.45
CA ALA A 423 7.68 -3.00 -12.48
C ALA A 423 9.06 -2.43 -12.08
N ARG A 424 9.82 -1.86 -13.02
CA ARG A 424 11.07 -1.15 -12.72
C ARG A 424 10.84 0.12 -11.92
N ASN A 425 9.79 0.87 -12.22
CA ASN A 425 9.42 2.07 -11.48
C ASN A 425 9.13 1.74 -10.02
N SER A 426 8.46 0.63 -9.72
CA SER A 426 8.13 0.25 -8.35
C SER A 426 9.38 0.18 -7.44
N LEU A 427 10.51 -0.33 -7.95
CA LEU A 427 11.77 -0.33 -7.20
C LEU A 427 12.55 0.98 -7.29
N THR A 428 12.46 1.68 -8.42
CA THR A 428 13.16 2.97 -8.60
C THR A 428 12.63 4.02 -7.62
N TYR A 429 11.32 4.06 -7.46
CA TYR A 429 10.63 5.02 -6.58
C TYR A 429 10.30 4.46 -5.19
N SER A 430 10.73 3.23 -4.87
CA SER A 430 10.69 2.73 -3.49
C SER A 430 11.52 3.61 -2.55
N PHE A 431 11.21 3.58 -1.27
CA PHE A 431 11.99 4.27 -0.24
C PHE A 431 13.15 3.42 0.30
N LEU A 432 13.53 2.36 -0.41
CA LEU A 432 14.76 1.62 -0.12
C LEU A 432 15.98 2.54 -0.12
N PRO A 433 16.89 2.42 0.87
CA PRO A 433 18.04 3.27 0.96
C PRO A 433 19.07 2.98 -0.15
N GLY A 434 19.80 4.02 -0.52
CA GLY A 434 20.90 3.97 -1.48
C GLY A 434 20.55 4.51 -2.86
N GLU A 435 21.56 4.59 -3.72
CA GLU A 435 21.43 5.10 -5.08
C GLU A 435 20.79 4.06 -6.00
N SER A 436 20.10 4.54 -7.03
CA SER A 436 19.53 3.67 -8.06
C SER A 436 20.61 3.04 -8.94
N LEU A 437 20.42 1.79 -9.31
CA LEU A 437 21.25 1.06 -10.27
C LEU A 437 21.41 1.83 -11.60
N TRP A 438 20.35 2.50 -12.01
CA TRP A 438 20.26 3.18 -13.32
C TRP A 438 21.06 4.49 -13.35
N THR A 439 21.34 5.11 -12.21
CA THR A 439 22.13 6.35 -12.12
C THR A 439 23.64 6.08 -12.01
N SER A 440 24.03 4.87 -11.64
CA SER A 440 25.43 4.48 -11.45
C SER A 440 26.04 3.83 -12.70
N SER A 441 27.31 4.09 -12.94
CA SER A 441 28.10 3.39 -13.95
C SER A 441 28.79 2.12 -13.43
N ALA A 442 28.73 1.84 -12.12
CA ALA A 442 29.48 0.77 -11.46
C ALA A 442 29.18 -0.63 -12.01
N CYS A 443 27.91 -0.88 -12.40
CA CYS A 443 27.47 -2.16 -12.93
C CYS A 443 27.24 -2.15 -14.46
N ARG A 444 27.60 -1.06 -15.14
CA ARG A 444 27.34 -0.93 -16.57
C ARG A 444 28.04 -2.04 -17.38
N GLY A 445 27.29 -2.67 -18.27
CA GLY A 445 27.78 -3.73 -19.16
C GLY A 445 27.98 -5.09 -18.48
N GLN A 446 27.52 -5.24 -17.24
CA GLN A 446 27.49 -6.54 -16.57
C GLN A 446 26.12 -7.20 -16.69
N THR A 447 26.11 -8.51 -16.58
CA THR A 447 24.89 -9.32 -16.64
C THR A 447 24.29 -9.42 -15.23
N PRO A 448 23.04 -8.98 -15.00
CA PRO A 448 22.36 -9.18 -13.74
C PRO A 448 22.31 -10.68 -13.37
N GLY A 449 22.43 -10.98 -12.07
CA GLY A 449 22.48 -12.36 -11.58
C GLY A 449 23.80 -13.11 -11.81
N ALA A 450 24.81 -12.46 -12.39
CA ALA A 450 26.14 -13.06 -12.46
C ALA A 450 26.66 -13.38 -11.04
N SER A 451 27.14 -14.61 -10.85
CA SER A 451 27.64 -15.09 -9.54
C SER A 451 28.82 -14.29 -8.99
N HIS A 452 29.52 -13.58 -9.85
CA HIS A 452 30.67 -12.76 -9.51
C HIS A 452 30.67 -11.46 -10.34
N PRO A 453 29.88 -10.44 -9.93
CA PRO A 453 29.98 -9.12 -10.52
C PRO A 453 31.40 -8.54 -10.32
N ALA A 454 31.84 -7.63 -11.19
CA ALA A 454 33.11 -6.93 -10.99
C ALA A 454 33.14 -6.24 -9.60
N THR A 455 34.29 -6.18 -8.97
CA THR A 455 34.46 -5.68 -7.59
C THR A 455 33.81 -4.30 -7.35
N ALA A 456 33.81 -3.42 -8.36
CA ALA A 456 33.19 -2.11 -8.24
C ALA A 456 31.64 -2.21 -8.21
N CYS A 457 31.05 -3.08 -9.02
CA CYS A 457 29.63 -3.36 -9.03
C CYS A 457 29.20 -4.03 -7.72
N GLN A 458 29.93 -5.06 -7.26
CA GLN A 458 29.60 -5.73 -6.00
C GLN A 458 29.60 -4.75 -4.82
N ARG A 459 30.62 -3.92 -4.68
CA ARG A 459 30.66 -2.89 -3.62
C ARG A 459 29.52 -1.88 -3.69
N PHE A 460 29.09 -1.54 -4.91
CA PHE A 460 27.97 -0.65 -5.11
C PHE A 460 26.64 -1.32 -4.67
N LEU A 461 26.42 -2.57 -5.06
CA LEU A 461 25.24 -3.35 -4.65
C LEU A 461 25.22 -3.58 -3.13
N ASP A 462 26.38 -3.88 -2.52
CA ASP A 462 26.49 -4.04 -1.06
C ASP A 462 26.19 -2.74 -0.29
N GLY A 463 26.41 -1.59 -0.91
CA GLY A 463 26.18 -0.26 -0.33
C GLY A 463 24.81 0.35 -0.63
N SER A 464 24.00 -0.27 -1.49
CA SER A 464 22.68 0.25 -1.90
C SER A 464 21.65 -0.85 -1.97
N ALA A 465 20.76 -0.89 -0.98
CA ALA A 465 19.64 -1.84 -0.96
C ALA A 465 18.71 -1.66 -2.20
N LYS A 466 18.50 -0.41 -2.62
CA LYS A 466 17.75 -0.08 -3.85
C LYS A 466 18.41 -0.70 -5.09
N ALA A 467 19.69 -0.47 -5.29
CA ALA A 467 20.42 -1.02 -6.44
C ALA A 467 20.45 -2.56 -6.42
N ALA A 468 20.61 -3.16 -5.25
CA ALA A 468 20.57 -4.61 -5.11
C ALA A 468 19.20 -5.20 -5.49
N ALA A 469 18.11 -4.56 -5.05
CA ALA A 469 16.77 -4.96 -5.43
C ALA A 469 16.51 -4.80 -6.95
N GLN A 470 16.97 -3.69 -7.54
CA GLN A 470 16.87 -3.46 -8.99
C GLN A 470 17.71 -4.47 -9.80
N TRP A 471 18.89 -4.83 -9.30
CA TRP A 471 19.74 -5.85 -9.92
C TRP A 471 19.07 -7.22 -9.93
N GLU A 472 18.45 -7.60 -8.83
CA GLU A 472 17.67 -8.83 -8.71
C GLU A 472 16.45 -8.82 -9.66
N LEU A 473 15.73 -7.69 -9.76
CA LEU A 473 14.61 -7.56 -10.70
C LEU A 473 15.06 -7.78 -12.14
N GLU A 474 16.17 -7.19 -12.55
CA GLU A 474 16.71 -7.37 -13.91
C GLU A 474 17.15 -8.82 -14.15
N HIS A 475 17.69 -9.50 -13.14
CA HIS A 475 18.01 -10.92 -13.22
C HIS A 475 16.75 -11.77 -13.41
N ARG A 476 15.68 -11.47 -12.66
CA ARG A 476 14.39 -12.16 -12.84
C ARG A 476 13.79 -11.90 -14.21
N PHE A 477 13.87 -10.67 -14.73
CA PHE A 477 13.43 -10.36 -16.09
C PHE A 477 14.26 -11.12 -17.14
N GLN A 478 15.58 -11.18 -16.98
CA GLN A 478 16.41 -11.96 -17.89
C GLN A 478 15.97 -13.44 -17.92
N THR A 479 15.79 -14.06 -16.75
CA THR A 479 15.33 -15.46 -16.63
C THR A 479 13.94 -15.65 -17.25
N PHE A 480 13.02 -14.74 -17.00
CA PHE A 480 11.67 -14.76 -17.57
C PHE A 480 11.69 -14.63 -19.09
N GLU A 481 12.48 -13.71 -19.63
CA GLU A 481 12.60 -13.49 -21.08
C GLU A 481 13.33 -14.64 -21.79
N GLU A 482 14.28 -15.30 -21.13
CA GLU A 482 14.95 -16.49 -21.64
C GLU A 482 13.98 -17.69 -21.74
N ALA A 483 13.02 -17.81 -20.84
CA ALA A 483 11.99 -18.86 -20.90
C ALA A 483 11.06 -18.72 -22.13
N HIS A 484 10.98 -17.54 -22.74
CA HIS A 484 10.18 -17.25 -23.94
C HIS A 484 11.03 -17.27 -25.23
N GLN A 485 12.16 -17.98 -25.24
CA GLN A 485 13.06 -18.06 -26.41
C GLN A 485 12.68 -19.10 -27.44
N ALA A 486 11.70 -19.95 -27.18
CA ALA A 486 11.27 -21.04 -28.04
C ALA A 486 10.29 -20.58 -29.14
#